data_f4c65bdf8da130f327ca5b239c282a11
#
_entry.id   f4c65bdf8da130f327ca5b239c282a11
#
_cell.length_a   1.000
_cell.length_b   1.000
_cell.length_c   1.000
_cell.angle_alpha   90.00
_cell.angle_beta   90.00
_cell.angle_gamma   90.00
#
_symmetry.space_group_name_H-M   'P 1'
#
loop_
_entity.id
_entity.type
_entity.pdbx_description
1 polymer ?
#
loop_
_entity_poly.entity_id
_entity_poly.type
_entity_poly.pdbx_seq_one_letter_code
_entity_poly.pdbx_strand_id
1 'polypeptide(L)'
;MSNLILALDFGGTKFAAAVTDKRDSWIGKDLMPAPAPASAQADYAGMLAMARKLLAGRQAAAIGVSFGGPVNAARNTVILSHHVPGWEQVPLGAWLQRDLGAPAAIDNDANAGALGEYTYGAGQNCSSVFYITVSTGVGGGLVADGRVWHGADGMAGEIGHMQVDPAGPLCLCGKHGCVERLASGPYMAADARGQMTAGSALWALCAGDAARITGQLVAAAAAQGDEVAKRLIDRSATALGRGIGNTANILNPQRFVVGGGVTKAGSRWWQVLQAAARATALPEIRIDIAPAQLIDDAPLWGAVALAIAAVKIS
;
A
#
# COMPACT_ATOMS: atom_id res chain seq x y z
N MET A 1 -9.94 -32.60 2.94
CA MET A 1 -8.91 -31.60 3.29
C MET A 1 -9.62 -30.26 3.32
N SER A 2 -9.23 -29.39 4.24
CA SER A 2 -9.79 -28.03 4.32
C SER A 2 -9.40 -27.24 3.08
N ASN A 3 -10.34 -26.48 2.53
CA ASN A 3 -10.07 -25.53 1.42
C ASN A 3 -9.91 -24.10 1.94
N LEU A 4 -9.82 -23.91 3.27
CA LEU A 4 -9.75 -22.61 3.89
C LEU A 4 -8.40 -21.96 3.66
N ILE A 5 -8.39 -20.73 3.22
CA ILE A 5 -7.22 -19.86 3.15
C ILE A 5 -7.33 -18.82 4.25
N LEU A 6 -6.27 -18.69 5.03
CA LEU A 6 -6.11 -17.62 6.00
C LEU A 6 -5.25 -16.50 5.39
N ALA A 7 -5.78 -15.31 5.35
CA ALA A 7 -5.09 -14.09 4.91
C ALA A 7 -4.82 -13.18 6.10
N LEU A 8 -3.59 -12.71 6.24
CA LEU A 8 -3.13 -11.85 7.32
C LEU A 8 -2.49 -10.58 6.74
N ASP A 9 -2.78 -9.42 7.31
CA ASP A 9 -2.20 -8.14 6.93
C ASP A 9 -1.65 -7.43 8.17
N PHE A 10 -0.33 -7.36 8.28
CA PHE A 10 0.40 -6.64 9.32
C PHE A 10 0.67 -5.20 8.86
N GLY A 11 -0.34 -4.35 8.94
CA GLY A 11 -0.21 -2.94 8.58
C GLY A 11 0.41 -2.08 9.68
N GLY A 12 0.83 -0.87 9.34
CA GLY A 12 1.53 0.01 10.30
C GLY A 12 0.64 0.57 11.43
N THR A 13 -0.66 0.69 11.23
CA THR A 13 -1.61 1.28 12.20
C THR A 13 -2.73 0.35 12.61
N LYS A 14 -3.04 -0.63 11.79
CA LYS A 14 -4.09 -1.63 12.00
C LYS A 14 -3.64 -2.97 11.44
N PHE A 15 -4.10 -4.04 12.05
CA PHE A 15 -3.98 -5.39 11.56
C PHE A 15 -5.31 -5.87 11.04
N ALA A 16 -5.27 -6.71 9.99
CA ALA A 16 -6.44 -7.36 9.46
C ALA A 16 -6.17 -8.86 9.29
N ALA A 17 -7.18 -9.67 9.56
CA ALA A 17 -7.17 -11.09 9.24
C ALA A 17 -8.49 -11.49 8.59
N ALA A 18 -8.45 -12.41 7.64
CA ALA A 18 -9.63 -12.91 6.98
C ALA A 18 -9.48 -14.39 6.62
N VAL A 19 -10.62 -15.08 6.53
CA VAL A 19 -10.70 -16.48 6.10
C VAL A 19 -11.66 -16.58 4.92
N THR A 20 -11.26 -17.31 3.89
CA THR A 20 -12.08 -17.61 2.72
C THR A 20 -11.90 -19.07 2.28
N ASP A 21 -12.91 -19.65 1.67
CA ASP A 21 -12.85 -20.93 0.92
C ASP A 21 -13.07 -20.69 -0.59
N LYS A 22 -13.32 -19.44 -0.97
CA LYS A 22 -13.62 -18.97 -2.32
C LYS A 22 -12.67 -17.83 -2.72
N ARG A 23 -12.83 -17.36 -3.95
CA ARG A 23 -11.97 -16.30 -4.50
C ARG A 23 -12.68 -14.95 -4.60
N ASP A 24 -13.85 -14.79 -3.98
CA ASP A 24 -14.73 -13.62 -4.15
C ASP A 24 -15.39 -13.12 -2.86
N SER A 25 -15.27 -13.84 -1.74
CA SER A 25 -15.96 -13.47 -0.50
C SER A 25 -15.23 -13.97 0.75
N TRP A 26 -15.41 -13.24 1.84
CA TRP A 26 -14.89 -13.62 3.15
C TRP A 26 -15.91 -14.44 3.93
N ILE A 27 -15.48 -15.59 4.47
CA ILE A 27 -16.25 -16.33 5.49
C ILE A 27 -16.25 -15.56 6.81
N GLY A 28 -15.11 -14.92 7.12
CA GLY A 28 -14.95 -14.06 8.28
C GLY A 28 -13.79 -13.12 8.07
N LYS A 29 -13.91 -11.92 8.63
CA LYS A 29 -12.86 -10.88 8.62
C LYS A 29 -12.88 -10.16 9.95
N ASP A 30 -11.71 -9.89 10.48
CA ASP A 30 -11.52 -9.16 11.73
C ASP A 30 -10.43 -8.10 11.58
N LEU A 31 -10.53 -7.04 12.35
CA LEU A 31 -9.65 -5.89 12.34
C LEU A 31 -9.29 -5.51 13.77
N MET A 32 -8.04 -5.16 14.02
CA MET A 32 -7.61 -4.60 15.30
C MET A 32 -6.62 -3.46 15.07
N PRO A 33 -6.57 -2.45 15.95
CA PRO A 33 -5.47 -1.49 15.95
C PRO A 33 -4.15 -2.21 16.21
N ALA A 34 -3.06 -1.68 15.66
CA ALA A 34 -1.72 -2.18 15.97
C ALA A 34 -1.48 -2.11 17.50
N PRO A 35 -0.87 -3.14 18.11
CA PRO A 35 -0.64 -3.19 19.55
C PRO A 35 0.19 -2.01 20.07
N ALA A 36 -0.07 -1.62 21.33
CA ALA A 36 0.70 -0.64 22.05
C ALA A 36 1.01 -1.16 23.46
N PRO A 37 2.28 -1.23 23.89
CA PRO A 37 3.48 -0.82 23.14
C PRO A 37 3.78 -1.73 21.96
N ALA A 38 4.32 -1.15 20.87
CA ALA A 38 4.63 -1.88 19.65
C ALA A 38 5.86 -2.79 19.85
N SER A 39 5.73 -4.05 19.46
CA SER A 39 6.85 -5.02 19.38
C SER A 39 6.46 -6.18 18.47
N ALA A 40 7.44 -6.83 17.86
CA ALA A 40 7.18 -8.02 17.03
C ALA A 40 6.41 -9.11 17.77
N GLN A 41 6.71 -9.33 19.06
CA GLN A 41 6.02 -10.31 19.90
C GLN A 41 4.55 -9.93 20.14
N ALA A 42 4.28 -8.65 20.44
CA ALA A 42 2.90 -8.18 20.65
C ALA A 42 2.09 -8.24 19.36
N ASP A 43 2.68 -7.82 18.23
CA ASP A 43 2.09 -7.88 16.91
C ASP A 43 1.73 -9.31 16.53
N TYR A 44 2.70 -10.22 16.66
CA TYR A 44 2.50 -11.62 16.35
C TYR A 44 1.45 -12.28 17.24
N ALA A 45 1.50 -12.03 18.56
CA ALA A 45 0.52 -12.59 19.50
C ALA A 45 -0.91 -12.10 19.19
N GLY A 46 -1.09 -10.81 18.90
CA GLY A 46 -2.37 -10.24 18.52
C GLY A 46 -2.91 -10.85 17.24
N MET A 47 -2.06 -10.94 16.20
CA MET A 47 -2.44 -11.55 14.93
C MET A 47 -2.78 -13.03 15.08
N LEU A 48 -2.00 -13.79 15.86
CA LEU A 48 -2.25 -15.21 16.10
C LEU A 48 -3.59 -15.44 16.83
N ALA A 49 -3.92 -14.59 17.80
CA ALA A 49 -5.21 -14.65 18.50
C ALA A 49 -6.38 -14.40 17.54
N MET A 50 -6.26 -13.38 16.66
CA MET A 50 -7.27 -13.05 15.65
C MET A 50 -7.43 -14.20 14.64
N ALA A 51 -6.32 -14.78 14.16
CA ALA A 51 -6.31 -15.91 13.24
C ALA A 51 -7.02 -17.14 13.85
N ARG A 52 -6.70 -17.50 15.10
CA ARG A 52 -7.32 -18.62 15.82
C ARG A 52 -8.84 -18.41 16.02
N LYS A 53 -9.25 -17.19 16.37
CA LYS A 53 -10.66 -16.81 16.49
C LYS A 53 -11.41 -17.02 15.17
N LEU A 54 -10.87 -16.56 14.06
CA LEU A 54 -11.48 -16.69 12.73
C LEU A 54 -11.52 -18.14 12.24
N LEU A 55 -10.48 -18.92 12.53
CA LEU A 55 -10.44 -20.33 12.17
C LEU A 55 -11.44 -21.16 13.01
N ALA A 56 -11.78 -20.75 14.23
CA ALA A 56 -12.74 -21.41 15.10
C ALA A 56 -12.51 -22.94 15.22
N GLY A 57 -11.27 -23.35 15.43
CA GLY A 57 -10.87 -24.75 15.51
C GLY A 57 -10.69 -25.48 14.17
N ARG A 58 -11.00 -24.80 13.04
CA ARG A 58 -10.75 -25.35 11.70
C ARG A 58 -9.28 -25.17 11.31
N GLN A 59 -8.80 -26.01 10.41
CA GLN A 59 -7.44 -25.89 9.87
C GLN A 59 -7.45 -25.15 8.53
N ALA A 60 -6.53 -24.21 8.34
CA ALA A 60 -6.27 -23.60 7.05
C ALA A 60 -5.49 -24.58 6.14
N ALA A 61 -5.75 -24.55 4.84
CA ALA A 61 -4.93 -25.25 3.85
C ALA A 61 -3.61 -24.52 3.59
N ALA A 62 -3.66 -23.18 3.63
CA ALA A 62 -2.50 -22.31 3.48
C ALA A 62 -2.74 -20.95 4.13
N ILE A 63 -1.64 -20.24 4.41
CA ILE A 63 -1.63 -18.91 5.02
C ILE A 63 -0.91 -17.96 4.06
N GLY A 64 -1.54 -16.83 3.77
CA GLY A 64 -0.89 -15.72 3.06
C GLY A 64 -0.70 -14.53 3.98
N VAL A 65 0.39 -13.80 3.80
CA VAL A 65 0.72 -12.65 4.64
C VAL A 65 1.13 -11.46 3.78
N SER A 66 0.48 -10.32 4.05
CA SER A 66 0.91 -8.99 3.69
C SER A 66 1.62 -8.37 4.90
N PHE A 67 2.82 -7.82 4.70
CA PHE A 67 3.59 -7.21 5.77
C PHE A 67 4.03 -5.79 5.40
N GLY A 68 3.73 -4.83 6.28
CA GLY A 68 4.08 -3.41 6.11
C GLY A 68 5.56 -3.12 6.38
N GLY A 69 6.44 -3.67 5.57
CA GLY A 69 7.88 -3.49 5.64
C GLY A 69 8.63 -4.42 4.67
N PRO A 70 9.97 -4.31 4.57
CA PRO A 70 10.77 -5.15 3.71
C PRO A 70 10.73 -6.62 4.12
N VAL A 71 10.52 -7.51 3.16
CA VAL A 71 10.51 -8.96 3.35
C VAL A 71 11.39 -9.67 2.32
N ASN A 72 11.92 -10.81 2.70
CA ASN A 72 12.47 -11.79 1.78
C ASN A 72 11.39 -12.85 1.49
N ALA A 73 10.65 -12.66 0.40
CA ALA A 73 9.53 -13.52 0.03
C ALA A 73 10.00 -14.98 -0.23
N ALA A 74 11.17 -15.18 -0.84
CA ALA A 74 11.71 -16.50 -1.11
C ALA A 74 12.02 -17.31 0.17
N ARG A 75 12.31 -16.62 1.28
CA ARG A 75 12.60 -17.25 2.58
C ARG A 75 11.46 -17.13 3.59
N ASN A 76 10.35 -16.49 3.21
CA ASN A 76 9.23 -16.19 4.11
C ASN A 76 9.69 -15.49 5.40
N THR A 77 10.59 -14.51 5.29
CA THR A 77 11.27 -13.85 6.40
C THR A 77 11.04 -12.34 6.31
N VAL A 78 10.64 -11.72 7.40
CA VAL A 78 10.63 -10.26 7.53
C VAL A 78 12.07 -9.79 7.69
N ILE A 79 12.52 -8.84 6.86
CA ILE A 79 13.88 -8.30 6.96
C ILE A 79 13.97 -7.35 8.14
N LEU A 80 13.03 -6.40 8.24
CA LEU A 80 12.90 -5.47 9.36
C LEU A 80 11.53 -4.75 9.31
N SER A 81 11.20 -4.03 10.39
CA SER A 81 10.17 -2.99 10.38
C SER A 81 10.81 -1.65 10.76
N HIS A 82 10.48 -0.59 10.01
CA HIS A 82 10.98 0.77 10.33
C HIS A 82 10.28 1.40 11.54
N HIS A 83 9.16 0.82 11.99
CA HIS A 83 8.29 1.42 13.01
C HIS A 83 8.15 0.56 14.26
N VAL A 84 8.45 -0.73 14.18
CA VAL A 84 8.22 -1.69 15.27
C VAL A 84 9.49 -2.50 15.51
N PRO A 85 10.08 -2.43 16.72
CA PRO A 85 11.29 -3.18 17.06
C PRO A 85 11.02 -4.68 17.16
N GLY A 86 12.06 -5.47 16.89
CA GLY A 86 12.05 -6.92 17.05
C GLY A 86 11.65 -7.71 15.81
N TRP A 87 11.38 -7.02 14.69
CA TRP A 87 11.10 -7.65 13.40
C TRP A 87 12.35 -7.96 12.56
N GLU A 88 13.56 -7.73 13.09
CA GLU A 88 14.81 -7.91 12.35
C GLU A 88 15.07 -9.40 12.09
N GLN A 89 15.10 -9.80 10.82
CA GLN A 89 15.34 -11.17 10.31
C GLN A 89 14.40 -12.23 10.92
N VAL A 90 13.13 -11.89 11.14
CA VAL A 90 12.13 -12.79 11.73
C VAL A 90 11.60 -13.78 10.68
N PRO A 91 11.73 -15.10 10.88
CA PRO A 91 11.20 -16.14 9.99
C PRO A 91 9.69 -16.32 10.21
N LEU A 92 8.90 -15.29 9.88
CA LEU A 92 7.46 -15.22 10.16
C LEU A 92 6.68 -16.40 9.58
N GLY A 93 7.05 -16.87 8.37
CA GLY A 93 6.43 -18.04 7.77
C GLY A 93 6.60 -19.31 8.60
N ALA A 94 7.80 -19.52 9.14
CA ALA A 94 8.06 -20.68 10.03
C ALA A 94 7.29 -20.57 11.35
N TRP A 95 7.16 -19.36 11.92
CA TRP A 95 6.36 -19.13 13.12
C TRP A 95 4.89 -19.48 12.87
N LEU A 96 4.31 -18.98 11.78
CA LEU A 96 2.92 -19.27 11.43
C LEU A 96 2.68 -20.75 11.14
N GLN A 97 3.59 -21.40 10.40
CA GLN A 97 3.49 -22.83 10.13
C GLN A 97 3.53 -23.67 11.40
N ARG A 98 4.42 -23.34 12.33
CA ARG A 98 4.51 -24.00 13.65
C ARG A 98 3.21 -23.84 14.45
N ASP A 99 2.64 -22.62 14.52
CA ASP A 99 1.57 -22.28 15.45
C ASP A 99 0.16 -22.51 14.90
N LEU A 100 0.01 -22.60 13.57
CA LEU A 100 -1.26 -22.79 12.86
C LEU A 100 -1.30 -24.05 11.98
N GLY A 101 -0.17 -24.75 11.81
CA GLY A 101 -0.12 -26.03 11.14
C GLY A 101 -0.31 -26.02 9.62
N ALA A 102 -0.16 -24.86 8.97
CA ALA A 102 -0.33 -24.71 7.51
C ALA A 102 0.86 -23.96 6.88
N PRO A 103 1.22 -24.28 5.63
CA PRO A 103 2.27 -23.55 4.92
C PRO A 103 1.92 -22.07 4.77
N ALA A 104 2.92 -21.20 4.94
CA ALA A 104 2.75 -19.76 4.86
C ALA A 104 3.60 -19.16 3.74
N ALA A 105 3.03 -18.18 3.00
CA ALA A 105 3.72 -17.34 2.03
C ALA A 105 3.58 -15.87 2.43
N ILE A 106 4.67 -15.11 2.36
CA ILE A 106 4.73 -13.72 2.81
C ILE A 106 5.21 -12.83 1.68
N ASP A 107 4.61 -11.65 1.57
CA ASP A 107 5.17 -10.57 0.76
C ASP A 107 4.98 -9.20 1.44
N ASN A 108 5.67 -8.19 0.92
CA ASN A 108 5.45 -6.80 1.30
C ASN A 108 4.02 -6.35 0.94
N ASP A 109 3.48 -5.39 1.69
CA ASP A 109 2.10 -4.91 1.55
C ASP A 109 1.78 -4.33 0.15
N ALA A 110 2.71 -3.60 -0.47
CA ALA A 110 2.52 -3.09 -1.82
C ALA A 110 2.56 -4.21 -2.87
N ASN A 111 3.44 -5.19 -2.72
CA ASN A 111 3.49 -6.39 -3.57
C ASN A 111 2.23 -7.24 -3.40
N ALA A 112 1.80 -7.47 -2.17
CA ALA A 112 0.54 -8.16 -1.89
C ALA A 112 -0.63 -7.40 -2.51
N GLY A 113 -0.71 -6.08 -2.33
CA GLY A 113 -1.72 -5.24 -2.97
C GLY A 113 -1.72 -5.34 -4.50
N ALA A 114 -0.52 -5.34 -5.10
CA ALA A 114 -0.35 -5.52 -6.54
C ALA A 114 -0.90 -6.87 -7.02
N LEU A 115 -0.56 -7.95 -6.31
CA LEU A 115 -1.03 -9.30 -6.63
C LEU A 115 -2.55 -9.44 -6.41
N GLY A 116 -3.09 -8.80 -5.37
CA GLY A 116 -4.52 -8.73 -5.10
C GLY A 116 -5.29 -8.05 -6.23
N GLU A 117 -4.89 -6.83 -6.59
CA GLU A 117 -5.52 -6.08 -7.70
C GLU A 117 -5.34 -6.77 -9.06
N TYR A 118 -4.20 -7.40 -9.30
CA TYR A 118 -3.97 -8.20 -10.50
C TYR A 118 -4.92 -9.39 -10.60
N THR A 119 -5.11 -10.10 -9.48
CA THR A 119 -5.87 -11.36 -9.48
C THR A 119 -7.38 -11.15 -9.35
N TYR A 120 -7.80 -10.19 -8.52
CA TYR A 120 -9.21 -10.05 -8.11
C TYR A 120 -9.78 -8.65 -8.34
N GLY A 121 -8.96 -7.66 -8.68
CA GLY A 121 -9.36 -6.26 -8.78
C GLY A 121 -9.18 -5.65 -10.16
N ALA A 122 -8.79 -4.39 -10.19
CA ALA A 122 -8.67 -3.56 -11.39
C ALA A 122 -7.63 -4.06 -12.41
N GLY A 123 -6.75 -4.96 -12.00
CA GLY A 123 -5.71 -5.55 -12.86
C GLY A 123 -6.11 -6.85 -13.54
N GLN A 124 -7.33 -7.35 -13.35
CA GLN A 124 -7.78 -8.59 -14.01
C GLN A 124 -7.65 -8.49 -15.53
N ASN A 125 -7.26 -9.62 -16.15
CA ASN A 125 -7.06 -9.76 -17.59
C ASN A 125 -5.91 -8.90 -18.18
N CYS A 126 -5.08 -8.29 -17.34
CA CYS A 126 -3.85 -7.63 -17.78
C CYS A 126 -2.68 -8.62 -17.80
N SER A 127 -1.76 -8.50 -18.74
CA SER A 127 -0.49 -9.24 -18.73
C SER A 127 0.47 -8.69 -17.69
N SER A 128 0.40 -7.38 -17.40
CA SER A 128 1.21 -6.72 -16.39
C SER A 128 0.47 -5.56 -15.72
N VAL A 129 0.69 -5.41 -14.41
CA VAL A 129 0.11 -4.36 -13.58
C VAL A 129 1.20 -3.76 -12.70
N PHE A 130 1.29 -2.44 -12.68
CA PHE A 130 2.03 -1.71 -11.66
C PHE A 130 1.04 -1.10 -10.68
N TYR A 131 0.98 -1.66 -9.48
CA TYR A 131 0.13 -1.15 -8.40
C TYR A 131 0.86 -0.06 -7.61
N ILE A 132 0.13 0.96 -7.20
CA ILE A 132 0.64 2.04 -6.36
C ILE A 132 -0.35 2.28 -5.23
N THR A 133 0.13 2.26 -4.00
CA THR A 133 -0.63 2.75 -2.85
C THR A 133 -0.10 4.12 -2.45
N VAL A 134 -0.99 5.11 -2.32
CA VAL A 134 -0.66 6.46 -1.85
C VAL A 134 -1.52 6.81 -0.65
N SER A 135 -0.91 6.77 0.56
CA SER A 135 -1.61 6.91 1.84
C SER A 135 -0.69 7.56 2.88
N THR A 136 -0.28 6.85 3.92
CA THR A 136 0.74 7.29 4.89
C THR A 136 2.11 7.43 4.23
N GLY A 137 2.42 6.52 3.31
CA GLY A 137 3.57 6.57 2.41
C GLY A 137 3.12 6.41 0.96
N VAL A 138 4.09 6.14 0.09
CA VAL A 138 3.88 5.73 -1.30
C VAL A 138 4.68 4.47 -1.57
N GLY A 139 3.98 3.35 -1.73
CA GLY A 139 4.55 2.07 -2.12
C GLY A 139 4.11 1.65 -3.52
N GLY A 140 4.84 0.73 -4.13
CA GLY A 140 4.47 0.14 -5.41
C GLY A 140 4.86 -1.33 -5.51
N GLY A 141 4.21 -2.03 -6.43
CA GLY A 141 4.52 -3.42 -6.76
C GLY A 141 4.23 -3.72 -8.22
N LEU A 142 5.07 -4.49 -8.85
CA LEU A 142 4.93 -4.94 -10.24
C LEU A 142 4.52 -6.40 -10.28
N VAL A 143 3.44 -6.70 -10.96
CA VAL A 143 3.04 -8.07 -11.33
C VAL A 143 3.13 -8.18 -12.85
N ALA A 144 3.85 -9.17 -13.33
CA ALA A 144 3.93 -9.52 -14.74
C ALA A 144 3.73 -11.04 -14.89
N ASP A 145 2.89 -11.45 -15.85
CA ASP A 145 2.56 -12.84 -16.12
C ASP A 145 2.16 -13.64 -14.85
N GLY A 146 1.37 -13.00 -13.98
CA GLY A 146 0.86 -13.59 -12.75
C GLY A 146 1.86 -13.70 -11.61
N ARG A 147 3.03 -13.08 -11.71
CA ARG A 147 4.10 -13.15 -10.70
C ARG A 147 4.53 -11.77 -10.26
N VAL A 148 4.76 -11.61 -8.97
CA VAL A 148 5.38 -10.40 -8.43
C VAL A 148 6.84 -10.33 -8.87
N TRP A 149 7.24 -9.17 -9.38
CA TRP A 149 8.63 -8.87 -9.71
C TRP A 149 9.32 -8.23 -8.50
N HIS A 150 10.11 -9.05 -7.80
CA HIS A 150 10.79 -8.60 -6.58
C HIS A 150 12.09 -7.83 -6.84
N GLY A 151 12.68 -7.95 -8.03
CA GLY A 151 14.04 -7.45 -8.30
C GLY A 151 15.12 -8.31 -7.62
N ALA A 152 16.37 -7.86 -7.74
CA ALA A 152 17.53 -8.62 -7.24
C ALA A 152 17.53 -8.74 -5.70
N ASP A 153 17.16 -7.67 -5.01
CA ASP A 153 17.25 -7.54 -3.54
C ASP A 153 15.87 -7.53 -2.87
N GLY A 154 14.79 -7.81 -3.61
CA GLY A 154 13.42 -7.75 -3.09
C GLY A 154 12.85 -6.33 -2.97
N MET A 155 13.52 -5.33 -3.58
CA MET A 155 13.18 -3.91 -3.46
C MET A 155 12.62 -3.30 -4.76
N ALA A 156 12.11 -4.11 -5.68
CA ALA A 156 11.45 -3.58 -6.86
C ALA A 156 10.13 -2.88 -6.49
N GLY A 157 9.79 -1.82 -7.23
CA GLY A 157 8.53 -1.11 -7.00
C GLY A 157 8.62 0.12 -6.10
N GLU A 158 9.80 0.51 -5.62
CA GLU A 158 10.04 1.65 -4.72
C GLU A 158 9.80 3.01 -5.41
N ILE A 159 8.67 3.16 -6.08
CA ILE A 159 8.25 4.39 -6.79
C ILE A 159 8.17 5.59 -5.87
N GLY A 160 7.84 5.39 -4.59
CA GLY A 160 7.77 6.43 -3.57
C GLY A 160 9.08 7.16 -3.38
N HIS A 161 10.20 6.47 -3.57
CA HIS A 161 11.55 7.03 -3.44
C HIS A 161 12.18 7.47 -4.77
N MET A 162 11.42 7.46 -5.86
CA MET A 162 11.83 8.08 -7.11
C MET A 162 11.87 9.60 -6.95
N GLN A 163 13.00 10.21 -7.27
CA GLN A 163 13.18 11.66 -7.26
C GLN A 163 12.52 12.27 -8.52
N VAL A 164 11.51 13.12 -8.33
CA VAL A 164 10.76 13.77 -9.42
C VAL A 164 10.87 15.29 -9.39
N ASP A 165 11.48 15.83 -8.33
CA ASP A 165 11.78 17.26 -8.15
C ASP A 165 13.11 17.41 -7.37
N PRO A 166 14.27 17.50 -8.06
CA PRO A 166 15.57 17.62 -7.40
C PRO A 166 15.71 18.84 -6.48
N ALA A 167 14.95 19.92 -6.73
CA ALA A 167 14.92 21.12 -5.87
C ALA A 167 13.86 21.01 -4.76
N GLY A 168 13.13 19.92 -4.70
CA GLY A 168 12.05 19.70 -3.72
C GLY A 168 12.54 19.46 -2.29
N PRO A 169 11.61 19.32 -1.35
CA PRO A 169 11.92 19.14 0.06
C PRO A 169 12.61 17.81 0.36
N LEU A 170 13.36 17.76 1.48
CA LEU A 170 14.07 16.57 1.95
C LEU A 170 13.10 15.45 2.31
N CYS A 171 13.35 14.26 1.79
CA CYS A 171 12.65 13.01 2.11
C CYS A 171 13.38 12.27 3.26
N LEU A 172 12.66 11.45 4.03
CA LEU A 172 13.26 10.61 5.08
C LEU A 172 14.34 9.64 4.55
N CYS A 173 14.29 9.27 3.26
CA CYS A 173 15.33 8.45 2.64
C CYS A 173 16.65 9.21 2.36
N GLY A 174 16.75 10.48 2.72
CA GLY A 174 17.93 11.33 2.53
C GLY A 174 18.01 12.03 1.16
N LYS A 175 17.12 11.73 0.22
CA LYS A 175 17.03 12.39 -1.10
C LYS A 175 16.04 13.56 -1.08
N HIS A 176 16.13 14.46 -2.05
CA HIS A 176 15.20 15.56 -2.21
C HIS A 176 14.11 15.25 -3.24
N GLY A 177 12.87 15.73 -3.01
CA GLY A 177 11.77 15.70 -3.96
C GLY A 177 11.34 14.31 -4.44
N CYS A 178 11.40 13.32 -3.56
CA CYS A 178 10.81 12.00 -3.81
C CYS A 178 9.29 12.08 -3.97
N VAL A 179 8.72 11.18 -4.75
CA VAL A 179 7.26 11.07 -4.94
C VAL A 179 6.54 11.04 -3.59
N GLU A 180 6.96 10.19 -2.65
CA GLU A 180 6.36 10.08 -1.32
C GLU A 180 6.37 11.39 -0.56
N ARG A 181 7.53 12.09 -0.54
CA ARG A 181 7.68 13.39 0.15
C ARG A 181 6.71 14.45 -0.37
N LEU A 182 6.37 14.37 -1.64
CA LEU A 182 5.50 15.33 -2.31
C LEU A 182 4.03 14.90 -2.33
N ALA A 183 3.75 13.59 -2.29
CA ALA A 183 2.43 13.04 -2.57
C ALA A 183 1.69 12.45 -1.36
N SER A 184 2.39 11.98 -0.32
CA SER A 184 1.72 11.27 0.78
C SER A 184 0.91 12.20 1.70
N GLY A 185 -0.11 11.64 2.34
CA GLY A 185 -1.02 12.39 3.22
C GLY A 185 -0.34 13.10 4.38
N PRO A 186 0.54 12.44 5.15
CA PRO A 186 1.26 13.07 6.26
C PRO A 186 2.17 14.22 5.83
N TYR A 187 2.87 14.08 4.70
CA TYR A 187 3.71 15.15 4.18
C TYR A 187 2.88 16.34 3.67
N MET A 188 1.75 16.10 2.99
CA MET A 188 0.82 17.17 2.65
C MET A 188 0.31 17.90 3.91
N ALA A 189 -0.06 17.14 4.94
CA ALA A 189 -0.52 17.73 6.21
C ALA A 189 0.58 18.57 6.89
N ALA A 190 1.81 18.07 6.92
CA ALA A 190 2.95 18.79 7.51
C ALA A 190 3.22 20.11 6.76
N ASP A 191 3.22 20.08 5.44
CA ASP A 191 3.43 21.29 4.63
C ASP A 191 2.26 22.28 4.74
N ALA A 192 1.03 21.78 4.90
CA ALA A 192 -0.15 22.60 5.14
C ALA A 192 -0.10 23.33 6.48
N ARG A 193 0.42 22.69 7.54
CA ARG A 193 0.59 23.33 8.86
C ARG A 193 1.45 24.58 8.80
N GLY A 194 2.53 24.55 8.01
CA GLY A 194 3.43 25.70 7.85
C GLY A 194 2.89 26.82 6.95
N GLN A 195 1.78 26.61 6.24
CA GLN A 195 1.24 27.54 5.25
C GLN A 195 -0.21 27.97 5.53
N MET A 196 -0.84 27.41 6.59
CA MET A 196 -2.23 27.72 6.94
C MET A 196 -2.37 29.19 7.36
N THR A 197 -3.39 29.85 6.85
CA THR A 197 -3.74 31.24 7.21
C THR A 197 -5.04 31.31 7.99
N ALA A 198 -5.11 32.24 8.96
CA ALA A 198 -6.34 32.49 9.72
C ALA A 198 -7.48 32.88 8.78
N GLY A 199 -8.68 32.33 9.02
CA GLY A 199 -9.87 32.58 8.21
C GLY A 199 -9.96 31.78 6.90
N SER A 200 -8.96 30.95 6.57
CA SER A 200 -9.03 30.05 5.41
C SER A 200 -9.96 28.85 5.70
N ALA A 201 -10.38 28.13 4.63
CA ALA A 201 -11.20 26.93 4.79
C ALA A 201 -10.46 25.85 5.59
N LEU A 202 -9.14 25.71 5.40
CA LEU A 202 -8.32 24.78 6.17
C LEU A 202 -8.31 25.15 7.66
N TRP A 203 -8.20 26.44 7.98
CA TRP A 203 -8.30 26.97 9.36
C TRP A 203 -9.62 26.60 10.01
N ALA A 204 -10.72 26.80 9.30
CA ALA A 204 -12.07 26.48 9.80
C ALA A 204 -12.24 24.97 10.06
N LEU A 205 -11.80 24.13 9.14
CA LEU A 205 -11.90 22.67 9.24
C LEU A 205 -11.09 22.06 10.39
N CYS A 206 -9.94 22.65 10.73
CA CYS A 206 -9.12 22.20 11.87
C CYS A 206 -9.45 22.97 13.18
N ALA A 207 -10.45 23.83 13.18
CA ALA A 207 -10.85 24.68 14.31
C ALA A 207 -9.68 25.56 14.84
N GLY A 208 -8.85 26.06 13.94
CA GLY A 208 -7.68 26.90 14.27
C GLY A 208 -6.48 26.15 14.83
N ASP A 209 -6.60 24.84 15.05
CA ASP A 209 -5.53 24.01 15.58
C ASP A 209 -4.76 23.28 14.46
N ALA A 210 -3.57 23.77 14.14
CA ALA A 210 -2.72 23.19 13.10
C ALA A 210 -2.34 21.72 13.37
N ALA A 211 -2.29 21.28 14.63
CA ALA A 211 -1.96 19.89 14.97
C ALA A 211 -3.02 18.89 14.46
N ARG A 212 -4.26 19.35 14.28
CA ARG A 212 -5.37 18.53 13.76
C ARG A 212 -5.35 18.34 12.24
N ILE A 213 -4.48 19.03 11.51
CA ILE A 213 -4.43 18.94 10.05
C ILE A 213 -3.99 17.53 9.63
N THR A 214 -4.82 16.92 8.79
CA THR A 214 -4.57 15.63 8.14
C THR A 214 -4.63 15.80 6.61
N GLY A 215 -4.13 14.83 5.85
CA GLY A 215 -4.28 14.83 4.39
C GLY A 215 -5.76 14.88 3.94
N GLN A 216 -6.66 14.30 4.70
CA GLN A 216 -8.10 14.35 4.44
C GLN A 216 -8.65 15.78 4.61
N LEU A 217 -8.24 16.50 5.67
CA LEU A 217 -8.63 17.90 5.85
C LEU A 217 -8.06 18.80 4.76
N VAL A 218 -6.83 18.54 4.29
CA VAL A 218 -6.26 19.26 3.13
C VAL A 218 -7.13 19.03 1.89
N ALA A 219 -7.54 17.79 1.61
CA ALA A 219 -8.41 17.50 0.47
C ALA A 219 -9.79 18.19 0.61
N ALA A 220 -10.39 18.16 1.80
CA ALA A 220 -11.67 18.82 2.08
C ALA A 220 -11.56 20.36 1.93
N ALA A 221 -10.48 20.98 2.40
CA ALA A 221 -10.23 22.40 2.24
C ALA A 221 -10.04 22.80 0.77
N ALA A 222 -9.29 21.98 0.00
CA ALA A 222 -9.12 22.20 -1.43
C ALA A 222 -10.46 22.19 -2.17
N ALA A 223 -11.36 21.27 -1.82
CA ALA A 223 -12.72 21.22 -2.37
C ALA A 223 -13.55 22.46 -2.02
N GLN A 224 -13.28 23.12 -0.89
CA GLN A 224 -13.90 24.38 -0.49
C GLN A 224 -13.21 25.64 -1.04
N GLY A 225 -12.20 25.48 -1.88
CA GLY A 225 -11.54 26.60 -2.53
C GLY A 225 -10.30 27.14 -1.85
N ASP A 226 -9.80 26.51 -0.79
CA ASP A 226 -8.55 26.90 -0.12
C ASP A 226 -7.36 26.80 -1.07
N GLU A 227 -6.69 27.92 -1.33
CA GLU A 227 -5.62 27.98 -2.33
C GLU A 227 -4.34 27.24 -1.89
N VAL A 228 -4.03 27.22 -0.60
CA VAL A 228 -2.89 26.44 -0.08
C VAL A 228 -3.18 24.96 -0.26
N ALA A 229 -4.36 24.53 0.15
CA ALA A 229 -4.77 23.14 0.01
C ALA A 229 -4.83 22.68 -1.46
N LYS A 230 -5.36 23.50 -2.37
CA LYS A 230 -5.36 23.21 -3.82
C LYS A 230 -3.95 23.01 -4.36
N ARG A 231 -3.01 23.92 -4.03
CA ARG A 231 -1.60 23.76 -4.47
C ARG A 231 -0.97 22.47 -3.97
N LEU A 232 -1.26 22.06 -2.72
CA LEU A 232 -0.72 20.84 -2.14
C LEU A 232 -1.31 19.59 -2.80
N ILE A 233 -2.61 19.58 -3.11
CA ILE A 233 -3.29 18.51 -3.84
C ILE A 233 -2.74 18.39 -5.27
N ASP A 234 -2.57 19.51 -5.97
CA ASP A 234 -2.02 19.53 -7.34
C ASP A 234 -0.55 19.06 -7.35
N ARG A 235 0.25 19.48 -6.36
CA ARG A 235 1.63 19.01 -6.20
C ARG A 235 1.69 17.50 -5.97
N SER A 236 0.84 16.98 -5.10
CA SER A 236 0.73 15.54 -4.82
C SER A 236 0.43 14.75 -6.11
N ALA A 237 -0.59 15.17 -6.82
CA ALA A 237 -1.00 14.56 -8.09
C ALA A 237 0.09 14.65 -9.17
N THR A 238 0.73 15.82 -9.29
CA THR A 238 1.82 16.03 -10.27
C THR A 238 3.02 15.14 -9.97
N ALA A 239 3.43 15.04 -8.70
CA ALA A 239 4.57 14.23 -8.31
C ALA A 239 4.34 12.74 -8.60
N LEU A 240 3.15 12.22 -8.23
CA LEU A 240 2.79 10.84 -8.52
C LEU A 240 2.65 10.60 -10.03
N GLY A 241 2.05 11.53 -10.76
CA GLY A 241 1.93 11.45 -12.22
C GLY A 241 3.29 11.40 -12.92
N ARG A 242 4.27 12.21 -12.48
CA ARG A 242 5.66 12.12 -12.97
C ARG A 242 6.29 10.77 -12.67
N GLY A 243 6.09 10.24 -11.46
CA GLY A 243 6.54 8.89 -11.09
C GLY A 243 5.96 7.82 -12.03
N ILE A 244 4.65 7.88 -12.29
CA ILE A 244 3.96 6.97 -13.23
C ILE A 244 4.53 7.11 -14.64
N GLY A 245 4.70 8.32 -15.16
CA GLY A 245 5.26 8.55 -16.50
C GLY A 245 6.67 8.02 -16.65
N ASN A 246 7.55 8.23 -15.66
CA ASN A 246 8.89 7.67 -15.64
C ASN A 246 8.86 6.13 -15.58
N THR A 247 7.99 5.56 -14.76
CA THR A 247 7.81 4.10 -14.67
C THR A 247 7.27 3.53 -15.98
N ALA A 248 6.38 4.25 -16.67
CA ALA A 248 5.90 3.86 -17.99
C ALA A 248 7.03 3.81 -19.04
N ASN A 249 7.94 4.77 -19.01
CA ASN A 249 9.11 4.80 -19.91
C ASN A 249 10.08 3.63 -19.69
N ILE A 250 10.12 3.05 -18.49
CA ILE A 250 11.09 1.98 -18.13
C ILE A 250 10.44 0.61 -18.22
N LEU A 251 9.22 0.44 -17.67
CA LEU A 251 8.57 -0.86 -17.50
C LEU A 251 7.40 -1.10 -18.45
N ASN A 252 6.79 -0.03 -18.95
CA ASN A 252 5.62 -0.05 -19.83
C ASN A 252 4.56 -1.10 -19.42
N PRO A 253 4.05 -1.09 -18.17
CA PRO A 253 3.05 -2.04 -17.77
C PRO A 253 1.75 -1.80 -18.53
N GLN A 254 0.95 -2.84 -18.72
CA GLN A 254 -0.34 -2.71 -19.41
C GLN A 254 -1.30 -1.78 -18.66
N ARG A 255 -1.24 -1.79 -17.30
CA ARG A 255 -2.08 -0.93 -16.44
C ARG A 255 -1.34 -0.48 -15.20
N PHE A 256 -1.54 0.77 -14.83
CA PHE A 256 -1.27 1.28 -13.49
C PHE A 256 -2.55 1.24 -12.67
N VAL A 257 -2.50 0.63 -11.49
CA VAL A 257 -3.63 0.60 -10.54
C VAL A 257 -3.24 1.45 -9.33
N VAL A 258 -4.02 2.49 -9.04
CA VAL A 258 -3.69 3.46 -7.99
C VAL A 258 -4.72 3.39 -6.86
N GLY A 259 -4.25 3.07 -5.67
CA GLY A 259 -5.05 2.96 -4.44
C GLY A 259 -4.51 3.84 -3.31
N GLY A 260 -5.09 3.65 -2.12
CA GLY A 260 -4.74 4.38 -0.91
C GLY A 260 -5.57 5.63 -0.66
N GLY A 261 -5.46 6.16 0.57
CA GLY A 261 -6.36 7.21 1.07
C GLY A 261 -6.33 8.53 0.29
N VAL A 262 -5.19 8.87 -0.32
CA VAL A 262 -5.03 10.12 -1.07
C VAL A 262 -5.83 10.11 -2.38
N THR A 263 -6.13 8.95 -2.95
CA THR A 263 -6.98 8.86 -4.17
C THR A 263 -8.40 9.41 -3.96
N LYS A 264 -8.82 9.55 -2.70
CA LYS A 264 -10.12 10.13 -2.29
C LYS A 264 -10.11 11.66 -2.32
N ALA A 265 -9.03 12.31 -2.75
CA ALA A 265 -8.91 13.77 -2.84
C ALA A 265 -9.77 14.44 -3.94
N GLY A 266 -10.49 13.65 -4.72
CA GLY A 266 -11.48 14.14 -5.70
C GLY A 266 -11.00 14.12 -7.14
N SER A 267 -11.88 14.51 -8.07
CA SER A 267 -11.66 14.42 -9.52
C SER A 267 -10.48 15.27 -10.01
N ARG A 268 -10.25 16.44 -9.39
CA ARG A 268 -9.11 17.32 -9.71
C ARG A 268 -7.78 16.59 -9.55
N TRP A 269 -7.60 15.85 -8.44
CA TRP A 269 -6.38 15.11 -8.19
C TRP A 269 -6.11 14.09 -9.30
N TRP A 270 -7.13 13.34 -9.73
CA TRP A 270 -7.03 12.36 -10.82
C TRP A 270 -6.70 13.02 -12.16
N GLN A 271 -7.33 14.16 -12.48
CA GLN A 271 -7.07 14.89 -13.73
C GLN A 271 -5.61 15.38 -13.78
N VAL A 272 -5.12 15.99 -12.71
CA VAL A 272 -3.74 16.48 -12.63
C VAL A 272 -2.75 15.33 -12.70
N LEU A 273 -3.01 14.21 -12.00
CA LEU A 273 -2.18 13.01 -12.05
C LEU A 273 -2.07 12.45 -13.48
N GLN A 274 -3.20 12.27 -14.16
CA GLN A 274 -3.22 11.74 -15.52
C GLN A 274 -2.50 12.67 -16.50
N ALA A 275 -2.72 13.98 -16.38
CA ALA A 275 -2.05 14.98 -17.21
C ALA A 275 -0.53 14.96 -17.01
N ALA A 276 -0.07 14.90 -15.74
CA ALA A 276 1.34 14.85 -15.41
C ALA A 276 2.00 13.53 -15.88
N ALA A 277 1.33 12.40 -15.75
CA ALA A 277 1.82 11.12 -16.24
C ALA A 277 1.99 11.15 -17.77
N ARG A 278 0.98 11.66 -18.47
CA ARG A 278 1.00 11.80 -19.93
C ARG A 278 2.12 12.74 -20.42
N ALA A 279 2.30 13.88 -19.74
CA ALA A 279 3.34 14.85 -20.08
C ALA A 279 4.78 14.33 -19.81
N THR A 280 4.93 13.31 -18.97
CA THR A 280 6.25 12.75 -18.58
C THR A 280 6.64 11.55 -19.44
N ALA A 281 5.69 10.74 -19.84
CA ALA A 281 5.97 9.58 -20.69
C ALA A 281 6.20 9.99 -22.15
N LEU A 282 6.91 9.10 -22.88
CA LEU A 282 7.03 9.25 -24.34
C LEU A 282 5.64 9.27 -25.00
N PRO A 283 5.43 10.08 -26.04
CA PRO A 283 4.12 10.22 -26.71
C PRO A 283 3.54 8.90 -27.22
N GLU A 284 4.38 7.97 -27.63
CA GLU A 284 4.00 6.66 -28.17
C GLU A 284 3.53 5.67 -27.10
N ILE A 285 3.86 5.91 -25.83
CA ILE A 285 3.47 5.04 -24.73
C ILE A 285 2.01 5.30 -24.36
N ARG A 286 1.19 4.28 -24.47
CA ARG A 286 -0.18 4.33 -23.94
C ARG A 286 -0.14 4.10 -22.42
N ILE A 287 -0.61 5.08 -21.66
CA ILE A 287 -0.75 4.96 -20.21
C ILE A 287 -2.22 4.68 -19.87
N ASP A 288 -2.49 3.54 -19.27
CA ASP A 288 -3.78 3.17 -18.69
C ASP A 288 -3.67 3.25 -17.16
N ILE A 289 -4.40 4.19 -16.53
CA ILE A 289 -4.43 4.40 -15.08
C ILE A 289 -5.84 4.15 -14.57
N ALA A 290 -6.01 3.17 -13.71
CA ALA A 290 -7.27 2.81 -13.09
C ALA A 290 -7.23 2.99 -11.57
N PRO A 291 -8.34 3.39 -10.93
CA PRO A 291 -8.45 3.31 -9.48
C PRO A 291 -8.46 1.86 -9.01
N ALA A 292 -7.88 1.61 -7.84
CA ALA A 292 -7.93 0.31 -7.17
C ALA A 292 -9.39 -0.09 -6.87
N GLN A 293 -9.74 -1.33 -7.13
CA GLN A 293 -11.08 -1.87 -6.90
C GLN A 293 -11.22 -2.53 -5.52
N LEU A 294 -10.17 -3.19 -5.04
CA LEU A 294 -10.18 -3.85 -3.74
C LEU A 294 -9.98 -2.87 -2.57
N ILE A 295 -9.56 -1.66 -2.87
CA ILE A 295 -9.40 -0.55 -1.92
C ILE A 295 -8.55 -0.98 -0.72
N ASP A 296 -9.15 -1.00 0.49
CA ASP A 296 -8.48 -1.35 1.75
C ASP A 296 -8.23 -2.86 1.89
N ASP A 297 -8.84 -3.70 1.06
CA ASP A 297 -8.71 -5.16 1.07
C ASP A 297 -7.67 -5.70 0.07
N ALA A 298 -7.05 -4.84 -0.72
CA ALA A 298 -6.05 -5.26 -1.71
C ALA A 298 -4.91 -6.10 -1.09
N PRO A 299 -4.29 -5.72 0.06
CA PRO A 299 -3.27 -6.54 0.71
C PRO A 299 -3.80 -7.91 1.18
N LEU A 300 -5.02 -7.97 1.73
CA LEU A 300 -5.63 -9.25 2.16
C LEU A 300 -5.92 -10.17 0.98
N TRP A 301 -6.49 -9.65 -0.11
CA TRP A 301 -6.71 -10.46 -1.32
C TRP A 301 -5.40 -10.88 -1.98
N GLY A 302 -4.37 -10.05 -1.90
CA GLY A 302 -3.02 -10.43 -2.30
C GLY A 302 -2.46 -11.56 -1.45
N ALA A 303 -2.65 -11.50 -0.14
CA ALA A 303 -2.30 -12.58 0.77
C ALA A 303 -3.03 -13.90 0.40
N VAL A 304 -4.32 -13.85 0.03
CA VAL A 304 -5.02 -15.04 -0.51
C VAL A 304 -4.33 -15.57 -1.76
N ALA A 305 -3.96 -14.71 -2.70
CA ALA A 305 -3.28 -15.12 -3.93
C ALA A 305 -1.92 -15.76 -3.65
N LEU A 306 -1.13 -15.19 -2.71
CA LEU A 306 0.14 -15.75 -2.23
C LEU A 306 -0.05 -17.16 -1.65
N ALA A 307 -1.03 -17.33 -0.76
CA ALA A 307 -1.34 -18.62 -0.15
C ALA A 307 -1.70 -19.68 -1.18
N ILE A 308 -2.54 -19.34 -2.16
CA ILE A 308 -2.95 -20.25 -3.24
C ILE A 308 -1.74 -20.65 -4.10
N ALA A 309 -0.85 -19.72 -4.41
CA ALA A 309 0.35 -20.01 -5.19
C ALA A 309 1.30 -20.96 -4.45
N ALA A 310 1.46 -20.80 -3.13
CA ALA A 310 2.30 -21.65 -2.29
C ALA A 310 1.86 -23.12 -2.26
N VAL A 311 0.54 -23.39 -2.30
CA VAL A 311 -0.01 -24.76 -2.28
C VAL A 311 0.07 -25.43 -3.65
N LYS A 312 0.10 -24.66 -4.75
CA LYS A 312 0.20 -25.23 -6.12
C LYS A 312 1.61 -25.68 -6.50
N ILE A 313 2.61 -25.26 -5.74
CA ILE A 313 4.03 -25.56 -5.98
C ILE A 313 4.45 -26.83 -5.18
N SER A 314 3.65 -27.28 -4.25
CA SER A 314 3.88 -28.50 -3.47
C SER A 314 3.08 -29.69 -4.04
#